data_c491bd822e99472e585f8a22eba82343
#
_entry.id   c491bd822e99472e585f8a22eba82343
#
_cell.length_a   1.000
_cell.length_b   1.000
_cell.length_c   1.000
_cell.angle_alpha   90.00
_cell.angle_beta   90.00
_cell.angle_gamma   90.00
#
_symmetry.space_group_name_H-M   'P 1'
#
loop_
_entity.id
_entity.type
_entity.pdbx_description
1 polymer ?
#
loop_
_entity_poly.entity_id
_entity_poly.type
_entity_poly.pdbx_seq_one_letter_code
_entity_poly.pdbx_strand_id
1 'polypeptide(L)'
;MNITYSTLSDQGERKVNEDCLGVVNMKEGIGFVLCDGLGGHGNGDVASAFVVEKMQEALKDSFSLEAGIMYAQNHLIEKQIQEQAKNSMKTTVTALVISDGKARFAHVGDSRIYYFENSKYIQRSQDHSMPQLLVKCGEIREKDIRHHEDRSRLLRVMGTEWENPKYEVVENIPVTEHTSFLLCSDGFWELIDERHMCKTLKKAKTPEEWLQNMRQIVLKNGRGTNMDNYSAIAVFIR
;
A
#
# COMPACT_ATOMS: atom_id res chain seq x y z
N MET A 1 -16.16 -2.58 18.96
CA MET A 1 -15.19 -1.79 18.16
C MET A 1 -15.76 -1.71 16.75
N ASN A 2 -16.00 -0.51 16.23
CA ASN A 2 -16.59 -0.30 14.91
C ASN A 2 -15.48 0.08 13.93
N ILE A 3 -15.30 -0.68 12.85
CA ILE A 3 -14.30 -0.39 11.81
C ILE A 3 -15.04 0.19 10.62
N THR A 4 -14.66 1.39 10.23
CA THR A 4 -15.15 2.07 9.02
C THR A 4 -13.99 2.34 8.08
N TYR A 5 -14.24 2.32 6.78
CA TYR A 5 -13.21 2.58 5.77
C TYR A 5 -13.78 3.30 4.56
N SER A 6 -12.90 3.88 3.77
CA SER A 6 -13.18 4.41 2.44
C SER A 6 -12.01 4.15 1.52
N THR A 7 -12.29 4.05 0.24
CA THR A 7 -11.29 3.82 -0.81
C THR A 7 -11.31 4.94 -1.83
N LEU A 8 -10.14 5.23 -2.37
CA LEU A 8 -9.93 6.18 -3.47
C LEU A 8 -8.97 5.52 -4.46
N SER A 9 -9.28 5.54 -5.73
CA SER A 9 -8.37 5.15 -6.80
C SER A 9 -8.63 6.04 -8.01
N ASP A 10 -7.56 6.56 -8.60
CA ASP A 10 -7.63 7.49 -9.73
C ASP A 10 -6.41 7.27 -10.63
N GLN A 11 -6.62 7.29 -11.92
CA GLN A 11 -5.54 7.06 -12.89
C GLN A 11 -4.55 8.23 -13.04
N GLY A 12 -4.84 9.38 -12.43
CA GLY A 12 -4.00 10.57 -12.59
C GLY A 12 -3.95 11.02 -14.06
N GLU A 13 -2.73 11.26 -14.56
CA GLU A 13 -2.49 11.63 -15.95
C GLU A 13 -1.97 10.46 -16.81
N ARG A 14 -1.98 9.23 -16.24
CA ARG A 14 -1.60 8.01 -16.96
C ARG A 14 -2.72 7.53 -17.89
N LYS A 15 -2.40 6.67 -18.85
CA LYS A 15 -3.39 6.09 -19.77
C LYS A 15 -4.18 4.95 -19.16
N VAL A 16 -3.57 4.23 -18.23
CA VAL A 16 -4.13 3.08 -17.53
C VAL A 16 -3.95 3.30 -16.04
N ASN A 17 -4.90 2.84 -15.24
CA ASN A 17 -4.74 2.75 -13.80
C ASN A 17 -4.21 1.36 -13.48
N GLU A 18 -2.96 1.27 -13.03
CA GLU A 18 -2.30 0.03 -12.66
C GLU A 18 -2.40 -0.26 -11.15
N ASP A 19 -2.99 0.66 -10.37
CA ASP A 19 -3.33 0.44 -8.97
C ASP A 19 -4.56 -0.45 -8.83
N CYS A 20 -4.55 -1.37 -7.87
CA CYS A 20 -5.71 -2.17 -7.52
C CYS A 20 -5.92 -2.22 -6.00
N LEU A 21 -7.18 -2.14 -5.58
CA LEU A 21 -7.59 -2.13 -4.18
C LEU A 21 -8.51 -3.32 -3.88
N GLY A 22 -8.35 -3.93 -2.71
CA GLY A 22 -9.21 -5.00 -2.23
C GLY A 22 -9.58 -4.85 -0.77
N VAL A 23 -10.82 -5.22 -0.44
CA VAL A 23 -11.30 -5.36 0.93
C VAL A 23 -11.88 -6.76 1.08
N VAL A 24 -11.55 -7.43 2.15
CA VAL A 24 -12.03 -8.78 2.44
C VAL A 24 -12.65 -8.84 3.83
N ASN A 25 -13.94 -9.18 3.89
CA ASN A 25 -14.59 -9.51 5.15
C ASN A 25 -14.18 -10.95 5.51
N MET A 26 -13.54 -11.09 6.64
CA MET A 26 -13.06 -12.35 7.18
C MET A 26 -14.05 -12.84 8.24
N LYS A 27 -13.95 -14.09 8.66
CA LYS A 27 -14.84 -14.67 9.69
C LYS A 27 -14.78 -13.88 11.01
N GLU A 28 -13.60 -13.42 11.40
CA GLU A 28 -13.36 -12.67 12.65
C GLU A 28 -12.44 -11.47 12.39
N GLY A 29 -12.86 -10.55 11.50
CA GLY A 29 -12.06 -9.37 11.20
C GLY A 29 -12.25 -8.86 9.78
N ILE A 30 -11.36 -7.98 9.39
CA ILE A 30 -11.36 -7.36 8.06
C ILE A 30 -9.93 -7.22 7.54
N GLY A 31 -9.74 -7.49 6.26
CA GLY A 31 -8.50 -7.30 5.53
C GLY A 31 -8.61 -6.22 4.46
N PHE A 32 -7.51 -5.52 4.24
CA PHE A 32 -7.35 -4.49 3.21
C PHE A 32 -6.09 -4.80 2.42
N VAL A 33 -6.16 -4.66 1.10
CA VAL A 33 -5.03 -4.89 0.20
C VAL A 33 -4.96 -3.74 -0.80
N LEU A 34 -3.75 -3.26 -1.06
CA LEU A 34 -3.45 -2.30 -2.12
C LEU A 34 -2.21 -2.79 -2.85
N CYS A 35 -2.30 -2.81 -4.17
CA CYS A 35 -1.21 -3.16 -5.09
C CYS A 35 -1.05 -2.06 -6.13
N ASP A 36 0.19 -1.70 -6.41
CA ASP A 36 0.61 -0.74 -7.42
C ASP A 36 1.38 -1.50 -8.50
N GLY A 37 0.83 -1.51 -9.71
CA GLY A 37 1.35 -2.27 -10.83
C GLY A 37 2.51 -1.55 -11.53
N LEU A 38 3.56 -2.28 -11.90
CA LEU A 38 4.76 -1.70 -12.50
C LEU A 38 4.65 -1.62 -14.03
N GLY A 39 4.09 -0.51 -14.55
CA GLY A 39 3.83 -0.27 -15.97
C GLY A 39 5.05 -0.33 -16.89
N GLY A 40 6.22 0.02 -16.40
CA GLY A 40 7.48 -0.05 -17.16
C GLY A 40 7.87 -1.45 -17.65
N HIS A 41 7.23 -2.48 -17.12
CA HIS A 41 7.46 -3.90 -17.47
C HIS A 41 6.32 -4.50 -18.29
N GLY A 42 5.22 -3.76 -18.50
CA GLY A 42 3.97 -4.23 -19.14
C GLY A 42 3.10 -5.10 -18.22
N ASN A 43 1.79 -5.05 -18.41
CA ASN A 43 0.80 -5.80 -17.64
C ASN A 43 0.84 -5.54 -16.11
N GLY A 44 1.17 -4.32 -15.69
CA GLY A 44 1.13 -3.92 -14.29
C GLY A 44 -0.29 -3.96 -13.71
N ASP A 45 -1.26 -3.53 -14.48
CA ASP A 45 -2.69 -3.58 -14.17
C ASP A 45 -3.20 -5.02 -13.96
N VAL A 46 -2.74 -5.95 -14.81
CA VAL A 46 -3.06 -7.39 -14.67
C VAL A 46 -2.41 -7.96 -13.41
N ALA A 47 -1.15 -7.59 -13.13
CA ALA A 47 -0.42 -8.09 -11.96
C ALA A 47 -1.05 -7.60 -10.66
N SER A 48 -1.34 -6.31 -10.53
CA SER A 48 -1.93 -5.72 -9.33
C SER A 48 -3.31 -6.31 -9.03
N ALA A 49 -4.18 -6.39 -10.07
CA ALA A 49 -5.51 -6.99 -9.93
C ALA A 49 -5.44 -8.47 -9.52
N PHE A 50 -4.54 -9.25 -10.12
CA PHE A 50 -4.36 -10.66 -9.82
C PHE A 50 -3.83 -10.87 -8.39
N VAL A 51 -2.85 -10.09 -7.95
CA VAL A 51 -2.32 -10.18 -6.58
C VAL A 51 -3.39 -9.80 -5.55
N VAL A 52 -4.20 -8.76 -5.80
CA VAL A 52 -5.32 -8.40 -4.92
C VAL A 52 -6.32 -9.55 -4.82
N GLU A 53 -6.70 -10.17 -5.95
CA GLU A 53 -7.61 -11.34 -5.97
C GLU A 53 -7.05 -12.49 -5.13
N LYS A 54 -5.79 -12.88 -5.34
CA LYS A 54 -5.17 -13.99 -4.60
C LYS A 54 -4.96 -13.70 -3.12
N MET A 55 -4.64 -12.46 -2.77
CA MET A 55 -4.60 -12.03 -1.37
C MET A 55 -5.98 -12.13 -0.70
N GLN A 56 -7.04 -11.69 -1.39
CA GLN A 56 -8.40 -11.80 -0.87
C GLN A 56 -8.85 -13.26 -0.70
N GLU A 57 -8.50 -14.15 -1.62
CA GLU A 57 -8.74 -15.60 -1.50
C GLU A 57 -8.07 -16.15 -0.24
N ALA A 58 -6.77 -15.93 -0.09
CA ALA A 58 -5.99 -16.43 1.03
C ALA A 58 -6.46 -15.89 2.39
N LEU A 59 -6.80 -14.60 2.46
CA LEU A 59 -7.23 -13.95 3.69
C LEU A 59 -8.64 -14.35 4.14
N LYS A 60 -9.50 -14.85 3.26
CA LYS A 60 -10.82 -15.40 3.66
C LYS A 60 -10.69 -16.60 4.60
N ASP A 61 -9.69 -17.45 4.36
CA ASP A 61 -9.50 -18.71 5.05
C ASP A 61 -8.44 -18.65 6.16
N SER A 62 -7.59 -17.61 6.15
CA SER A 62 -6.49 -17.45 7.09
C SER A 62 -6.19 -15.98 7.39
N PHE A 63 -5.80 -15.68 8.63
CA PHE A 63 -5.34 -14.37 9.05
C PHE A 63 -3.84 -14.14 8.78
N SER A 64 -3.11 -15.14 8.25
CA SER A 64 -1.67 -15.00 7.99
C SER A 64 -1.41 -14.17 6.74
N LEU A 65 -0.83 -13.00 6.95
CA LEU A 65 -0.37 -12.12 5.87
C LEU A 65 0.78 -12.75 5.09
N GLU A 66 1.67 -13.44 5.78
CA GLU A 66 2.82 -14.13 5.19
C GLU A 66 2.37 -15.23 4.22
N ALA A 67 1.43 -16.07 4.67
CA ALA A 67 0.87 -17.12 3.84
C ALA A 67 0.12 -16.54 2.64
N GLY A 68 -0.62 -15.44 2.84
CA GLY A 68 -1.33 -14.73 1.77
C GLY A 68 -0.37 -14.16 0.71
N ILE A 69 0.69 -13.48 1.12
CA ILE A 69 1.69 -12.92 0.20
C ILE A 69 2.39 -14.05 -0.56
N MET A 70 2.80 -15.13 0.11
CA MET A 70 3.44 -16.26 -0.56
C MET A 70 2.49 -16.98 -1.53
N TYR A 71 1.22 -17.13 -1.16
CA TYR A 71 0.18 -17.68 -2.03
C TYR A 71 0.03 -16.83 -3.30
N ALA A 72 -0.16 -15.52 -3.14
CA ALA A 72 -0.27 -14.59 -4.26
C ALA A 72 0.99 -14.56 -5.15
N GLN A 73 2.17 -14.55 -4.53
CA GLN A 73 3.46 -14.58 -5.23
C GLN A 73 3.62 -15.83 -6.11
N ASN A 74 3.35 -17.00 -5.54
CA ASN A 74 3.52 -18.26 -6.27
C ASN A 74 2.56 -18.34 -7.47
N HIS A 75 1.28 -17.96 -7.29
CA HIS A 75 0.30 -17.94 -8.38
C HIS A 75 0.62 -16.86 -9.44
N LEU A 76 1.20 -15.72 -9.05
CA LEU A 76 1.65 -14.72 -10.01
C LEU A 76 2.80 -15.24 -10.88
N ILE A 77 3.78 -15.93 -10.28
CA ILE A 77 4.88 -16.56 -11.04
C ILE A 77 4.33 -17.65 -11.98
N GLU A 78 3.41 -18.50 -11.50
CA GLU A 78 2.75 -19.51 -12.36
C GLU A 78 2.02 -18.86 -13.55
N LYS A 79 1.27 -17.78 -13.30
CA LYS A 79 0.59 -17.01 -14.35
C LYS A 79 1.57 -16.42 -15.36
N GLN A 80 2.68 -15.84 -14.91
CA GLN A 80 3.74 -15.34 -15.81
C GLN A 80 4.32 -16.43 -16.71
N ILE A 81 4.48 -17.66 -16.18
CA ILE A 81 4.97 -18.81 -16.97
C ILE A 81 3.93 -19.20 -18.01
N GLN A 82 2.66 -19.35 -17.62
CA GLN A 82 1.57 -19.74 -18.50
C GLN A 82 1.36 -18.74 -19.65
N GLU A 83 1.49 -17.46 -19.36
CA GLU A 83 1.29 -16.36 -20.34
C GLU A 83 2.58 -15.95 -21.06
N GLN A 84 3.70 -16.64 -20.81
CA GLN A 84 5.03 -16.31 -21.35
C GLN A 84 5.46 -14.85 -21.03
N ALA A 85 5.07 -14.36 -19.86
CA ALA A 85 5.20 -12.97 -19.43
C ALA A 85 6.24 -12.79 -18.29
N LYS A 86 7.27 -13.63 -18.24
CA LYS A 86 8.25 -13.71 -17.13
C LYS A 86 8.90 -12.37 -16.73
N ASN A 87 9.04 -11.44 -17.65
CA ASN A 87 9.67 -10.12 -17.40
C ASN A 87 8.65 -8.99 -17.22
N SER A 88 7.36 -9.29 -17.29
CA SER A 88 6.24 -8.38 -17.08
C SER A 88 5.40 -8.83 -15.88
N MET A 89 4.23 -8.24 -15.66
CA MET A 89 3.36 -8.58 -14.54
C MET A 89 4.05 -8.47 -13.18
N LYS A 90 4.55 -7.30 -12.85
CA LYS A 90 5.12 -6.98 -11.55
C LYS A 90 4.26 -5.97 -10.82
N THR A 91 4.23 -6.06 -9.50
CA THR A 91 3.45 -5.14 -8.66
C THR A 91 4.04 -5.04 -7.26
N THR A 92 3.67 -3.99 -6.53
CA THR A 92 3.82 -3.93 -5.08
C THR A 92 2.69 -4.71 -4.41
N VAL A 93 2.75 -4.88 -3.11
CA VAL A 93 1.62 -5.25 -2.26
C VAL A 93 1.74 -4.61 -0.89
N THR A 94 0.67 -4.03 -0.41
CA THR A 94 0.47 -3.67 1.00
C THR A 94 -0.82 -4.33 1.49
N ALA A 95 -0.78 -4.93 2.67
CA ALA A 95 -1.93 -5.59 3.26
C ALA A 95 -2.02 -5.29 4.76
N LEU A 96 -3.23 -4.98 5.22
CA LEU A 96 -3.59 -4.74 6.62
C LEU A 96 -4.69 -5.71 7.03
N VAL A 97 -4.53 -6.38 8.15
CA VAL A 97 -5.56 -7.21 8.79
C VAL A 97 -5.84 -6.68 10.17
N ILE A 98 -7.13 -6.52 10.49
CA ILE A 98 -7.61 -6.13 11.82
C ILE A 98 -8.52 -7.25 12.34
N SER A 99 -8.12 -7.87 13.44
CA SER A 99 -8.85 -8.94 14.12
C SER A 99 -8.53 -8.93 15.62
N ASP A 100 -9.43 -9.38 16.47
CA ASP A 100 -9.24 -9.56 17.91
C ASP A 100 -8.59 -8.37 18.65
N GLY A 101 -9.00 -7.16 18.27
CA GLY A 101 -8.46 -5.92 18.88
C GLY A 101 -7.00 -5.62 18.54
N LYS A 102 -6.46 -6.27 17.51
CA LYS A 102 -5.10 -6.06 17.01
C LYS A 102 -5.10 -5.82 15.52
N ALA A 103 -4.11 -5.05 15.05
CA ALA A 103 -3.80 -4.92 13.65
C ALA A 103 -2.43 -5.54 13.36
N ARG A 104 -2.30 -6.07 12.14
CA ARG A 104 -1.05 -6.54 11.54
C ARG A 104 -1.00 -6.02 10.13
N PHE A 105 0.17 -5.66 9.65
CA PHE A 105 0.34 -5.31 8.27
C PHE A 105 1.63 -5.89 7.67
N ALA A 106 1.60 -6.11 6.37
CA ALA A 106 2.75 -6.58 5.61
C ALA A 106 2.84 -5.84 4.28
N HIS A 107 4.05 -5.80 3.71
CA HIS A 107 4.26 -5.16 2.41
C HIS A 107 5.44 -5.74 1.63
N VAL A 108 5.39 -5.51 0.31
CA VAL A 108 6.50 -5.65 -0.65
C VAL A 108 6.42 -4.46 -1.60
N GLY A 109 7.51 -3.72 -1.74
CA GLY A 109 7.57 -2.52 -2.59
C GLY A 109 7.60 -1.23 -1.78
N ASP A 110 7.12 -0.15 -2.36
CA ASP A 110 7.12 1.20 -1.81
C ASP A 110 5.73 1.82 -1.65
N SER A 111 4.68 1.08 -2.00
CA SER A 111 3.34 1.42 -1.48
C SER A 111 3.35 1.33 0.03
N ARG A 112 2.75 2.28 0.71
CA ARG A 112 2.94 2.49 2.16
C ARG A 112 1.70 2.19 2.96
N ILE A 113 1.93 1.73 4.20
CA ILE A 113 0.93 1.66 5.27
C ILE A 113 1.37 2.59 6.38
N TYR A 114 0.52 3.55 6.71
CA TYR A 114 0.72 4.48 7.81
C TYR A 114 -0.20 4.12 8.97
N TYR A 115 0.35 4.15 10.17
CA TYR A 115 -0.39 4.00 11.44
C TYR A 115 -0.44 5.31 12.18
N PHE A 116 -1.65 5.68 12.61
CA PHE A 116 -1.91 6.88 13.40
C PHE A 116 -2.67 6.52 14.67
N GLU A 117 -2.31 7.19 15.77
CA GLU A 117 -3.01 7.11 17.05
C GLU A 117 -3.31 8.53 17.55
N ASN A 118 -4.57 8.78 17.97
CA ASN A 118 -5.01 10.12 18.38
C ASN A 118 -4.71 11.22 17.34
N SER A 119 -4.88 10.91 16.06
CA SER A 119 -4.56 11.79 14.92
C SER A 119 -3.08 12.21 14.84
N LYS A 120 -2.17 11.44 15.44
CA LYS A 120 -0.72 11.63 15.34
C LYS A 120 -0.11 10.47 14.56
N TYR A 121 0.81 10.78 13.66
CA TYR A 121 1.62 9.78 12.99
C TYR A 121 2.50 9.04 14.00
N ILE A 122 2.47 7.71 13.96
CA ILE A 122 3.25 6.84 14.84
C ILE A 122 4.37 6.16 14.04
N GLN A 123 4.01 5.45 12.97
CA GLN A 123 4.96 4.74 12.12
C GLN A 123 4.39 4.47 10.72
N ARG A 124 5.24 4.06 9.80
CA ARG A 124 4.88 3.54 8.49
C ARG A 124 5.69 2.30 8.12
N SER A 125 5.26 1.57 7.10
CA SER A 125 6.10 0.58 6.41
C SER A 125 7.34 1.27 5.82
N GLN A 126 8.48 0.56 5.80
CA GLN A 126 9.73 1.07 5.20
C GLN A 126 9.83 0.57 3.76
N ASP A 127 9.98 1.50 2.81
CA ASP A 127 9.99 1.18 1.39
C ASP A 127 11.09 0.18 1.03
N HIS A 128 10.79 -0.73 0.14
CA HIS A 128 11.80 -1.58 -0.48
C HIS A 128 12.38 -0.89 -1.72
N SER A 129 12.96 0.29 -1.53
CA SER A 129 13.49 1.17 -2.58
C SER A 129 14.94 1.58 -2.32
N MET A 130 15.61 2.07 -3.36
CA MET A 130 16.96 2.58 -3.24
C MET A 130 17.06 3.76 -2.25
N PRO A 131 16.18 4.78 -2.28
CA PRO A 131 16.26 5.88 -1.31
C PRO A 131 16.08 5.43 0.14
N GLN A 132 15.21 4.45 0.40
CA GLN A 132 15.07 3.91 1.75
C GLN A 132 16.34 3.19 2.23
N LEU A 133 17.05 2.52 1.32
CA LEU A 133 18.36 1.93 1.63
C LEU A 133 19.38 3.02 2.01
N LEU A 134 19.42 4.13 1.25
CA LEU A 134 20.30 5.27 1.54
C LEU A 134 19.97 5.92 2.90
N VAL A 135 18.68 5.98 3.29
CA VAL A 135 18.29 6.40 4.64
C VAL A 135 18.85 5.44 5.70
N LYS A 136 18.71 4.12 5.50
CA LYS A 136 19.25 3.10 6.42
C LYS A 136 20.77 3.18 6.56
N CYS A 137 21.48 3.57 5.48
CA CYS A 137 22.93 3.80 5.50
C CYS A 137 23.33 5.18 6.08
N GLY A 138 22.37 6.05 6.35
CA GLY A 138 22.64 7.40 6.88
C GLY A 138 23.12 8.42 5.83
N GLU A 139 22.99 8.10 4.53
CA GLU A 139 23.43 8.96 3.42
C GLU A 139 22.43 10.09 3.13
N ILE A 140 21.13 9.81 3.28
CA ILE A 140 20.06 10.80 3.13
C ILE A 140 19.10 10.73 4.31
N ARG A 141 18.23 11.75 4.46
CA ARG A 141 17.21 11.77 5.53
C ARG A 141 15.90 11.21 5.00
N GLU A 142 15.07 10.70 5.87
CA GLU A 142 13.72 10.17 5.57
C GLU A 142 12.88 11.13 4.68
N LYS A 143 12.91 12.43 4.98
CA LYS A 143 12.17 13.44 4.22
C LYS A 143 12.66 13.63 2.77
N ASP A 144 13.89 13.21 2.49
CA ASP A 144 14.51 13.40 1.19
C ASP A 144 14.07 12.31 0.18
N ILE A 145 13.46 11.19 0.66
CA ILE A 145 12.96 10.07 -0.16
C ILE A 145 12.01 10.57 -1.26
N ARG A 146 11.01 11.42 -0.91
CA ARG A 146 9.96 11.91 -1.84
C ARG A 146 10.49 12.61 -3.07
N HIS A 147 11.67 13.18 -2.99
CA HIS A 147 12.26 14.02 -4.04
C HIS A 147 13.56 13.44 -4.59
N HIS A 148 13.90 12.20 -4.20
CA HIS A 148 15.11 11.55 -4.68
C HIS A 148 14.98 11.16 -6.15
N GLU A 149 16.05 11.27 -6.92
CA GLU A 149 16.06 10.92 -8.36
C GLU A 149 15.74 9.45 -8.62
N ASP A 150 16.23 8.55 -7.73
CA ASP A 150 15.98 7.10 -7.78
C ASP A 150 14.71 6.68 -7.01
N ARG A 151 13.74 7.56 -6.73
CA ARG A 151 12.58 7.22 -5.89
C ARG A 151 11.76 6.04 -6.44
N SER A 152 11.69 5.89 -7.75
CA SER A 152 11.01 4.77 -8.42
C SER A 152 11.87 3.49 -8.57
N ARG A 153 13.09 3.48 -7.99
CA ARG A 153 13.99 2.32 -8.08
C ARG A 153 13.72 1.34 -6.95
N LEU A 154 12.84 0.38 -7.24
CA LEU A 154 12.48 -0.67 -6.29
C LEU A 154 13.54 -1.78 -6.21
N LEU A 155 13.74 -2.31 -5.00
CA LEU A 155 14.65 -3.39 -4.67
C LEU A 155 13.92 -4.71 -4.47
N ARG A 156 12.61 -4.66 -4.18
CA ARG A 156 11.76 -5.83 -3.96
C ARG A 156 10.36 -5.56 -4.52
N VAL A 157 9.86 -6.51 -5.30
CA VAL A 157 8.52 -6.47 -5.90
C VAL A 157 7.94 -7.88 -5.96
N MET A 158 6.62 -7.98 -6.10
CA MET A 158 5.92 -9.20 -6.47
C MET A 158 6.18 -9.51 -7.96
N GLY A 159 6.15 -10.79 -8.33
CA GLY A 159 6.39 -11.23 -9.71
C GLY A 159 7.88 -11.34 -10.08
N THR A 160 8.77 -11.35 -9.10
CA THR A 160 10.19 -11.74 -9.28
C THR A 160 10.47 -13.02 -8.50
N GLU A 161 11.37 -13.87 -8.97
CA GLU A 161 11.76 -15.06 -8.22
C GLU A 161 12.44 -14.68 -6.89
N TRP A 162 12.01 -15.32 -5.80
CA TRP A 162 12.58 -15.10 -4.47
C TRP A 162 13.27 -16.36 -3.98
N GLU A 163 14.57 -16.26 -3.70
CA GLU A 163 15.31 -17.31 -3.00
C GLU A 163 14.85 -17.44 -1.55
N ASN A 164 14.50 -16.30 -0.93
CA ASN A 164 13.93 -16.18 0.42
C ASN A 164 12.79 -15.17 0.38
N PRO A 165 11.80 -15.27 1.30
CA PRO A 165 10.72 -14.31 1.37
C PRO A 165 11.20 -12.86 1.42
N LYS A 166 10.59 -11.98 0.62
CA LYS A 166 11.00 -10.56 0.45
C LYS A 166 10.04 -9.57 1.10
N TYR A 167 9.00 -10.05 1.79
CA TYR A 167 8.06 -9.21 2.52
C TYR A 167 8.61 -8.79 3.89
N GLU A 168 8.05 -7.69 4.41
CA GLU A 168 8.21 -7.29 5.81
C GLU A 168 6.84 -7.32 6.50
N VAL A 169 6.80 -7.74 7.76
CA VAL A 169 5.57 -7.84 8.57
C VAL A 169 5.75 -7.06 9.86
N VAL A 170 4.72 -6.30 10.22
CA VAL A 170 4.58 -5.66 11.52
C VAL A 170 3.38 -6.28 12.24
N GLU A 171 3.66 -6.82 13.40
CA GLU A 171 2.71 -7.62 14.18
C GLU A 171 2.26 -6.90 15.44
N ASN A 172 1.10 -7.36 15.95
CA ASN A 172 0.63 -7.05 17.30
C ASN A 172 0.46 -5.54 17.61
N ILE A 173 0.03 -4.76 16.63
CA ILE A 173 -0.35 -3.36 16.85
C ILE A 173 -1.69 -3.36 17.64
N PRO A 174 -1.72 -2.91 18.90
CA PRO A 174 -2.98 -2.79 19.62
C PRO A 174 -3.83 -1.71 18.96
N VAL A 175 -5.12 -2.00 18.74
CA VAL A 175 -6.04 -1.01 18.16
C VAL A 175 -7.02 -0.51 19.21
N THR A 176 -7.24 0.80 19.21
CA THR A 176 -8.16 1.52 20.07
C THR A 176 -9.19 2.28 19.25
N GLU A 177 -10.18 2.89 19.88
CA GLU A 177 -11.15 3.77 19.22
C GLU A 177 -10.54 5.05 18.63
N HIS A 178 -9.23 5.26 18.79
CA HIS A 178 -8.50 6.41 18.26
C HIS A 178 -7.47 6.02 17.20
N THR A 179 -7.46 4.74 16.83
CA THR A 179 -6.57 4.19 15.81
C THR A 179 -7.07 4.48 14.40
N SER A 180 -6.16 4.85 13.52
CA SER A 180 -6.44 5.00 12.09
C SER A 180 -5.27 4.47 11.25
N PHE A 181 -5.59 3.91 10.08
CA PHE A 181 -4.60 3.48 9.12
C PHE A 181 -4.85 4.12 7.75
N LEU A 182 -3.78 4.28 6.97
CA LEU A 182 -3.83 4.69 5.57
C LEU A 182 -2.91 3.76 4.78
N LEU A 183 -3.46 3.03 3.81
CA LEU A 183 -2.68 2.35 2.79
C LEU A 183 -2.69 3.22 1.55
N CYS A 184 -1.56 3.40 0.86
CA CYS A 184 -1.53 4.21 -0.35
C CYS A 184 -0.37 3.86 -1.28
N SER A 185 -0.58 4.05 -2.60
CA SER A 185 0.47 3.96 -3.62
C SER A 185 1.39 5.18 -3.62
N ASP A 186 2.49 5.10 -4.36
CA ASP A 186 3.50 6.14 -4.43
C ASP A 186 2.95 7.45 -5.00
N GLY A 187 2.11 7.42 -6.04
CA GLY A 187 1.47 8.61 -6.60
C GLY A 187 0.58 9.37 -5.60
N PHE A 188 0.18 8.73 -4.50
CA PHE A 188 -0.52 9.39 -3.41
C PHE A 188 0.44 9.97 -2.37
N TRP A 189 1.34 9.14 -1.78
CA TRP A 189 2.17 9.58 -0.66
C TRP A 189 3.32 10.50 -1.07
N GLU A 190 3.81 10.44 -2.30
CA GLU A 190 4.83 11.38 -2.79
C GLU A 190 4.33 12.84 -2.77
N LEU A 191 3.03 13.03 -2.96
CA LEU A 191 2.39 14.34 -3.08
C LEU A 191 1.80 14.90 -1.77
N ILE A 192 1.92 14.16 -0.66
CA ILE A 192 1.43 14.62 0.65
C ILE A 192 2.35 14.12 1.78
N ASP A 193 2.73 15.00 2.69
CA ASP A 193 3.54 14.66 3.86
C ASP A 193 2.70 14.23 5.08
N GLU A 194 3.33 13.59 6.05
CA GLU A 194 2.71 13.07 7.27
C GLU A 194 2.08 14.19 8.12
N ARG A 195 2.64 15.41 8.08
CA ARG A 195 2.09 16.56 8.80
C ARG A 195 0.74 16.95 8.24
N HIS A 196 0.59 16.94 6.91
CA HIS A 196 -0.68 17.22 6.24
C HIS A 196 -1.67 16.06 6.43
N MET A 197 -1.21 14.80 6.40
CA MET A 197 -2.05 13.64 6.74
C MET A 197 -2.64 13.77 8.14
N CYS A 198 -1.84 14.09 9.16
CA CYS A 198 -2.31 14.32 10.53
C CYS A 198 -3.28 15.50 10.63
N LYS A 199 -2.99 16.61 9.93
CA LYS A 199 -3.83 17.80 9.96
C LYS A 199 -5.22 17.55 9.38
N THR A 200 -5.30 16.77 8.30
CA THR A 200 -6.57 16.40 7.66
C THR A 200 -7.30 15.35 8.49
N LEU A 201 -6.60 14.35 9.07
CA LEU A 201 -7.16 13.35 9.96
C LEU A 201 -7.85 13.98 11.18
N LYS A 202 -7.19 14.97 11.80
CA LYS A 202 -7.76 15.67 12.97
C LYS A 202 -9.08 16.40 12.69
N LYS A 203 -9.33 16.76 11.43
CA LYS A 203 -10.54 17.47 11.01
C LYS A 203 -11.63 16.54 10.53
N ALA A 204 -11.27 15.37 10.04
CA ALA A 204 -12.18 14.43 9.41
C ALA A 204 -13.03 13.65 10.45
N LYS A 205 -14.29 13.50 10.16
CA LYS A 205 -15.24 12.71 10.97
C LYS A 205 -15.36 11.28 10.41
N THR A 206 -15.13 11.10 9.12
CA THR A 206 -15.21 9.81 8.41
C THR A 206 -13.94 9.54 7.61
N PRO A 207 -13.64 8.26 7.29
CA PRO A 207 -12.53 7.91 6.39
C PRO A 207 -12.64 8.58 5.02
N GLU A 208 -13.87 8.70 4.50
CA GLU A 208 -14.12 9.37 3.22
C GLU A 208 -13.74 10.84 3.26
N GLU A 209 -14.20 11.56 4.31
CA GLU A 209 -13.83 12.98 4.50
C GLU A 209 -12.31 13.15 4.60
N TRP A 210 -11.62 12.22 5.27
CA TRP A 210 -10.17 12.24 5.37
C TRP A 210 -9.51 12.07 4.01
N LEU A 211 -9.92 11.08 3.22
CA LEU A 211 -9.41 10.87 1.86
C LEU A 211 -9.66 12.08 0.97
N GLN A 212 -10.86 12.65 0.99
CA GLN A 212 -11.18 13.82 0.16
C GLN A 212 -10.34 15.04 0.54
N ASN A 213 -10.13 15.28 1.84
CA ASN A 213 -9.27 16.36 2.30
C ASN A 213 -7.80 16.17 1.87
N MET A 214 -7.29 14.94 1.91
CA MET A 214 -5.94 14.62 1.42
C MET A 214 -5.87 14.72 -0.10
N ARG A 215 -6.87 14.21 -0.83
CA ARG A 215 -6.94 14.30 -2.30
C ARG A 215 -6.82 15.73 -2.81
N GLN A 216 -7.43 16.71 -2.15
CA GLN A 216 -7.29 18.14 -2.50
C GLN A 216 -5.83 18.58 -2.47
N ILE A 217 -5.04 18.09 -1.51
CA ILE A 217 -3.61 18.41 -1.39
C ILE A 217 -2.81 17.69 -2.47
N VAL A 218 -3.08 16.38 -2.68
CA VAL A 218 -2.45 15.57 -3.73
C VAL A 218 -2.64 16.20 -5.10
N LEU A 219 -3.88 16.54 -5.47
CA LEU A 219 -4.19 17.18 -6.75
C LEU A 219 -3.53 18.56 -6.91
N LYS A 220 -3.45 19.33 -5.83
CA LYS A 220 -2.77 20.62 -5.85
C LYS A 220 -1.28 20.48 -6.11
N ASN A 221 -0.63 19.54 -5.42
CA ASN A 221 0.82 19.33 -5.50
C ASN A 221 1.24 18.59 -6.78
N GLY A 222 0.37 17.70 -7.31
CA GLY A 222 0.62 16.96 -8.54
C GLY A 222 0.34 17.75 -9.83
N ARG A 223 -0.24 18.93 -9.74
CA ARG A 223 -0.61 19.71 -10.90
C ARG A 223 0.58 20.04 -11.79
N GLY A 224 0.56 19.55 -13.05
CA GLY A 224 1.63 19.77 -14.03
C GLY A 224 2.87 18.88 -13.85
N THR A 225 2.79 17.80 -13.07
CA THR A 225 3.91 16.87 -12.84
C THR A 225 3.81 15.56 -13.63
N ASN A 226 2.83 15.38 -14.52
CA ASN A 226 2.49 14.10 -15.13
C ASN A 226 2.15 13.04 -14.06
N MET A 227 1.12 13.36 -13.25
CA MET A 227 0.69 12.59 -12.09
C MET A 227 0.56 11.10 -12.38
N ASP A 228 1.11 10.28 -11.49
CA ASP A 228 0.93 8.84 -11.52
C ASP A 228 -0.47 8.43 -11.07
N ASN A 229 -0.78 7.13 -11.23
CA ASN A 229 -1.92 6.53 -10.56
C ASN A 229 -1.80 6.82 -9.06
N TYR A 230 -2.89 7.20 -8.41
CA TYR A 230 -2.87 7.47 -6.99
C TYR A 230 -4.07 6.84 -6.30
N SER A 231 -3.78 5.93 -5.41
CA SER A 231 -4.80 5.15 -4.69
C SER A 231 -4.55 5.15 -3.20
N ALA A 232 -5.63 5.08 -2.43
CA ALA A 232 -5.55 4.99 -0.98
C ALA A 232 -6.77 4.27 -0.37
N ILE A 233 -6.53 3.63 0.78
CA ILE A 233 -7.55 3.08 1.67
C ILE A 233 -7.36 3.73 3.03
N ALA A 234 -8.36 4.47 3.50
CA ALA A 234 -8.41 5.02 4.85
C ALA A 234 -9.26 4.13 5.75
N VAL A 235 -8.77 3.82 6.95
CA VAL A 235 -9.45 2.96 7.92
C VAL A 235 -9.50 3.66 9.27
N PHE A 236 -10.70 3.79 9.84
CA PHE A 236 -10.92 4.31 11.19
C PHE A 236 -11.47 3.22 12.10
N ILE A 237 -10.96 3.17 13.32
CA ILE A 237 -11.47 2.37 14.41
C ILE A 237 -12.08 3.32 15.43
N ARG A 238 -13.36 3.08 15.76
CA ARG A 238 -14.17 3.93 16.65
C ARG A 238 -14.95 3.06 17.65
#